data_24bc75b60d64fad4febe04685693d8f7
#
_entry.id   24bc75b60d64fad4febe04685693d8f7
#
_cell.length_a   1.000
_cell.length_b   1.000
_cell.length_c   1.000
_cell.angle_alpha   90.00
_cell.angle_beta   90.00
_cell.angle_gamma   90.00
#
_symmetry.space_group_name_H-M   'P 1'
#
loop_
_entity.id
_entity.type
_entity.pdbx_description
1 polymer ?
#
loop_
_entity_poly.entity_id
_entity_poly.type
_entity_poly.pdbx_seq_one_letter_code
_entity_poly.pdbx_strand_id
1 'polypeptide(L)'
;IGITGFGIDISRVFISSNNLGNRNRTMANLFLEHRFKLAEGTIDVTPGVAVTYFSDFKFHAFPGLDIGFKVSDNVKVYGNLGVTYRIPTYTDLYYNDRSTIGNPNLKPEEAFAQEIGLKYNSGKFTTTIAIFNRDASNLIDFIRPDITSKYVATNIAKVRTQGFELNTDYRFKLKEFNQMVSFGYNFLEDDILN
;
A
#
# COMPACT_ATOMS: atom_id res chain seq x y z
N ILE A 1 2.41 21.98 -18.79
CA ILE A 1 3.47 22.21 -17.79
C ILE A 1 3.26 21.21 -16.68
N GLY A 2 4.33 20.53 -16.27
CA GLY A 2 4.26 19.48 -15.28
C GLY A 2 5.47 19.48 -14.34
N ILE A 3 5.49 18.53 -13.40
CA ILE A 3 6.59 18.31 -12.47
C ILE A 3 7.01 16.84 -12.61
N THR A 4 8.29 16.62 -12.86
CA THR A 4 8.88 15.26 -12.89
C THR A 4 9.58 15.00 -11.57
N GLY A 5 9.26 13.88 -10.94
CA GLY A 5 9.97 13.32 -9.79
C GLY A 5 10.73 12.07 -10.21
N PHE A 6 11.95 11.91 -9.75
CA PHE A 6 12.69 10.66 -9.87
C PHE A 6 13.60 10.47 -8.66
N GLY A 7 13.95 9.22 -8.37
CA GLY A 7 14.87 8.93 -7.29
C GLY A 7 15.40 7.52 -7.35
N ILE A 8 16.50 7.32 -6.65
CA ILE A 8 17.17 6.03 -6.49
C ILE A 8 17.37 5.79 -5.01
N ASP A 9 17.07 4.59 -4.56
CA ASP A 9 17.38 4.10 -3.21
C ASP A 9 18.12 2.77 -3.31
N ILE A 10 19.17 2.61 -2.52
CA ILE A 10 19.90 1.36 -2.40
C ILE A 10 20.04 1.04 -0.93
N SER A 11 19.57 -0.14 -0.55
CA SER A 11 19.57 -0.59 0.84
C SER A 11 19.99 -2.05 0.96
N ARG A 12 20.48 -2.40 2.14
CA ARG A 12 20.81 -3.79 2.50
C ARG A 12 20.25 -4.10 3.87
N VAL A 13 19.42 -5.13 3.92
CA VAL A 13 18.86 -5.66 5.17
C VAL A 13 19.59 -6.95 5.50
N PHE A 14 19.96 -7.12 6.77
CA PHE A 14 20.59 -8.35 7.24
C PHE A 14 20.02 -8.77 8.58
N ILE A 15 20.05 -10.05 8.86
CA ILE A 15 19.67 -10.63 10.15
C ILE A 15 20.69 -11.70 10.52
N SER A 16 21.01 -11.78 11.80
CA SER A 16 21.74 -12.88 12.41
C SER A 16 20.92 -13.40 13.58
N SER A 17 20.47 -14.64 13.48
CA SER A 17 19.55 -15.25 14.44
C SER A 17 19.84 -16.75 14.54
N ASN A 18 19.68 -17.31 15.72
CA ASN A 18 19.80 -18.76 15.96
C ASN A 18 18.68 -19.57 15.29
N ASN A 19 17.52 -18.93 14.99
CA ASN A 19 16.40 -19.58 14.30
C ASN A 19 16.43 -19.35 12.79
N LEU A 20 16.64 -18.09 12.34
CA LEU A 20 16.62 -17.72 10.93
C LEU A 20 17.97 -17.87 10.23
N GLY A 21 19.07 -18.07 10.99
CA GLY A 21 20.43 -18.08 10.48
C GLY A 21 20.94 -16.69 10.11
N ASN A 22 22.00 -16.65 9.30
CA ASN A 22 22.58 -15.41 8.76
C ASN A 22 22.01 -15.17 7.37
N ARG A 23 21.23 -14.11 7.20
CA ARG A 23 20.57 -13.76 5.96
C ARG A 23 20.83 -12.31 5.61
N ASN A 24 20.84 -12.01 4.31
CA ASN A 24 20.88 -10.64 3.82
C ASN A 24 20.14 -10.51 2.50
N ARG A 25 19.58 -9.32 2.27
CA ARG A 25 18.91 -8.92 1.04
C ARG A 25 19.39 -7.54 0.67
N THR A 26 19.92 -7.39 -0.54
CA THR A 26 20.19 -6.10 -1.15
C THR A 26 19.02 -5.70 -2.01
N MET A 27 18.63 -4.43 -1.91
CA MET A 27 17.55 -3.84 -2.68
C MET A 27 18.06 -2.60 -3.39
N ALA A 28 17.68 -2.43 -4.65
CA ALA A 28 17.93 -1.21 -5.41
C ALA A 28 16.62 -0.79 -6.07
N ASN A 29 16.14 0.40 -5.77
CA ASN A 29 14.90 0.95 -6.27
C ASN A 29 15.17 2.17 -7.14
N LEU A 30 14.51 2.22 -8.30
CA LEU A 30 14.44 3.39 -9.17
C LEU A 30 12.97 3.75 -9.33
N PHE A 31 12.61 5.02 -9.11
CA PHE A 31 11.28 5.49 -9.42
C PHE A 31 11.29 6.69 -10.35
N LEU A 32 10.24 6.80 -11.15
CA LEU A 32 9.97 7.92 -12.05
C LEU A 32 8.46 8.20 -12.03
N GLU A 33 8.11 9.47 -11.88
CA GLU A 33 6.74 9.96 -12.00
C GLU A 33 6.71 11.29 -12.73
N HIS A 34 5.59 11.60 -13.37
CA HIS A 34 5.37 12.92 -13.95
C HIS A 34 3.95 13.40 -13.71
N ARG A 35 3.82 14.53 -13.04
CA ARG A 35 2.54 15.18 -12.83
C ARG A 35 2.23 16.15 -13.96
N PHE A 36 1.24 15.83 -14.77
CA PHE A 36 0.67 16.71 -15.79
C PHE A 36 -0.41 17.58 -15.15
N LYS A 37 -0.35 18.89 -15.39
CA LYS A 37 -1.42 19.83 -15.07
C LYS A 37 -2.11 20.21 -16.35
N LEU A 38 -3.36 19.81 -16.52
CA LEU A 38 -4.20 20.01 -17.70
C LEU A 38 -5.33 20.99 -17.37
N ALA A 39 -5.96 21.57 -18.40
CA ALA A 39 -7.08 22.48 -18.27
C ALA A 39 -6.84 23.56 -17.20
N GLU A 40 -5.72 24.32 -17.33
CA GLU A 40 -5.32 25.40 -16.41
C GLU A 40 -5.19 24.96 -14.93
N GLY A 41 -4.88 23.67 -14.70
CA GLY A 41 -4.72 23.11 -13.36
C GLY A 41 -6.01 22.55 -12.75
N THR A 42 -7.08 22.48 -13.52
CA THR A 42 -8.33 21.82 -13.12
C THR A 42 -8.17 20.30 -13.05
N ILE A 43 -7.33 19.73 -13.92
CA ILE A 43 -7.06 18.30 -13.99
C ILE A 43 -5.58 18.04 -13.68
N ASP A 44 -5.31 17.16 -12.74
CA ASP A 44 -4.00 16.61 -12.46
C ASP A 44 -3.98 15.14 -12.88
N VAL A 45 -2.95 14.71 -13.62
CA VAL A 45 -2.71 13.30 -13.97
C VAL A 45 -1.25 12.98 -13.67
N THR A 46 -1.02 12.00 -12.82
CA THR A 46 0.34 11.62 -12.39
C THR A 46 0.56 10.12 -12.60
N PRO A 47 0.96 9.69 -13.82
CA PRO A 47 1.51 8.35 -14.00
C PRO A 47 2.87 8.24 -13.31
N GLY A 48 3.12 7.09 -12.73
CA GLY A 48 4.38 6.75 -12.08
C GLY A 48 4.72 5.28 -12.18
N VAL A 49 5.99 4.97 -12.06
CA VAL A 49 6.48 3.60 -11.94
C VAL A 49 7.70 3.56 -11.02
N ALA A 50 7.72 2.59 -10.10
CA ALA A 50 8.93 2.21 -9.42
C ALA A 50 9.37 0.81 -9.89
N VAL A 51 10.67 0.60 -10.01
CA VAL A 51 11.24 -0.72 -10.32
C VAL A 51 12.26 -1.03 -9.23
N THR A 52 12.03 -2.13 -8.52
CA THR A 52 12.91 -2.57 -7.45
C THR A 52 13.55 -3.91 -7.81
N TYR A 53 14.86 -3.95 -7.70
CA TYR A 53 15.64 -5.18 -7.72
C TYR A 53 15.83 -5.69 -6.29
N PHE A 54 15.52 -6.97 -6.09
CA PHE A 54 15.82 -7.72 -4.85
C PHE A 54 16.82 -8.81 -5.18
N SER A 55 17.87 -8.96 -4.38
CA SER A 55 18.94 -9.97 -4.64
C SER A 55 18.41 -11.41 -4.71
N ASP A 56 17.33 -11.70 -4.01
CA ASP A 56 16.68 -13.02 -3.91
C ASP A 56 15.42 -13.15 -4.79
N PHE A 57 14.64 -12.07 -4.98
CA PHE A 57 13.38 -12.08 -5.73
C PHE A 57 13.44 -11.37 -7.09
N LYS A 58 14.63 -10.85 -7.51
CA LYS A 58 14.86 -10.20 -8.79
C LYS A 58 14.09 -8.87 -8.96
N PHE A 59 13.57 -8.59 -10.16
CA PHE A 59 12.92 -7.33 -10.49
C PHE A 59 11.41 -7.39 -10.32
N HIS A 60 10.86 -6.34 -9.71
CA HIS A 60 9.44 -6.09 -9.61
C HIS A 60 9.14 -4.65 -10.00
N ALA A 61 8.06 -4.44 -10.77
CA ALA A 61 7.62 -3.13 -11.21
C ALA A 61 6.31 -2.75 -10.51
N PHE A 62 6.22 -1.52 -10.03
CA PHE A 62 5.11 -0.96 -9.28
C PHE A 62 4.52 0.22 -10.07
N PRO A 63 3.72 -0.02 -11.12
CA PRO A 63 3.05 1.05 -11.83
C PRO A 63 1.93 1.65 -10.97
N GLY A 64 1.74 2.95 -11.12
CA GLY A 64 0.68 3.70 -10.46
C GLY A 64 0.16 4.85 -11.31
N LEU A 65 -1.05 5.28 -11.04
CA LEU A 65 -1.68 6.41 -11.67
C LEU A 65 -2.54 7.16 -10.65
N ASP A 66 -2.26 8.45 -10.46
CA ASP A 66 -3.11 9.35 -9.70
C ASP A 66 -3.82 10.32 -10.65
N ILE A 67 -5.10 10.54 -10.43
CA ILE A 67 -5.93 11.49 -11.17
C ILE A 67 -6.63 12.40 -10.17
N GLY A 68 -6.62 13.70 -10.42
CA GLY A 68 -7.33 14.67 -9.61
C GLY A 68 -8.12 15.63 -10.49
N PHE A 69 -9.35 15.89 -10.10
CA PHE A 69 -10.25 16.85 -10.77
C PHE A 69 -10.76 17.88 -9.76
N LYS A 70 -10.44 19.14 -10.00
CA LYS A 70 -10.92 20.27 -9.20
C LYS A 70 -12.32 20.66 -9.68
N VAL A 71 -13.35 20.28 -8.90
CA VAL A 71 -14.76 20.59 -9.19
C VAL A 71 -15.06 22.05 -8.86
N SER A 72 -14.49 22.55 -7.77
CA SER A 72 -14.57 23.95 -7.33
C SER A 72 -13.35 24.31 -6.48
N ASP A 73 -13.26 25.55 -5.98
CA ASP A 73 -12.16 25.94 -5.09
C ASP A 73 -12.10 25.11 -3.79
N ASN A 74 -13.24 24.58 -3.38
CA ASN A 74 -13.37 23.85 -2.13
C ASN A 74 -13.47 22.32 -2.31
N VAL A 75 -13.74 21.84 -3.54
CA VAL A 75 -14.03 20.42 -3.82
C VAL A 75 -13.09 19.87 -4.87
N LYS A 76 -12.43 18.77 -4.53
CA LYS A 76 -11.61 17.97 -5.44
C LYS A 76 -12.08 16.51 -5.39
N VAL A 77 -12.32 15.92 -6.56
CA VAL A 77 -12.46 14.49 -6.74
C VAL A 77 -11.09 13.93 -7.13
N TYR A 78 -10.74 12.76 -6.64
CA TYR A 78 -9.50 12.10 -7.00
C TYR A 78 -9.70 10.57 -7.17
N GLY A 79 -8.78 9.95 -7.90
CA GLY A 79 -8.71 8.51 -8.04
C GLY A 79 -7.26 8.05 -8.08
N ASN A 80 -6.99 6.88 -7.51
CA ASN A 80 -5.69 6.25 -7.46
C ASN A 80 -5.79 4.82 -7.97
N LEU A 81 -4.82 4.40 -8.77
CA LEU A 81 -4.65 3.03 -9.22
C LEU A 81 -3.20 2.63 -9.00
N GLY A 82 -2.94 1.42 -8.50
CA GLY A 82 -1.57 0.99 -8.30
C GLY A 82 -1.41 -0.51 -8.08
N VAL A 83 -0.26 -1.03 -8.53
CA VAL A 83 0.18 -2.39 -8.24
C VAL A 83 1.22 -2.34 -7.14
N THR A 84 1.07 -3.22 -6.16
CA THR A 84 2.01 -3.37 -5.03
C THR A 84 2.42 -4.82 -4.86
N TYR A 85 3.65 -5.03 -4.35
CA TYR A 85 4.17 -6.35 -3.99
C TYR A 85 4.65 -6.34 -2.55
N ARG A 86 4.48 -7.48 -1.86
CA ARG A 86 5.15 -7.75 -0.59
C ARG A 86 6.08 -8.95 -0.77
N ILE A 87 7.37 -8.70 -0.69
CA ILE A 87 8.38 -9.77 -0.74
C ILE A 87 8.35 -10.55 0.58
N PRO A 88 8.38 -11.90 0.55
CA PRO A 88 8.40 -12.71 1.75
C PRO A 88 9.50 -12.27 2.73
N THR A 89 9.16 -12.22 4.01
CA THR A 89 10.11 -11.91 5.09
C THR A 89 11.03 -13.11 5.36
N TYR A 90 12.11 -12.89 6.09
CA TYR A 90 12.96 -14.02 6.50
C TYR A 90 12.22 -14.99 7.43
N THR A 91 11.24 -14.51 8.19
CA THR A 91 10.35 -15.35 9.01
C THR A 91 9.49 -16.24 8.11
N ASP A 92 8.85 -15.67 7.08
CA ASP A 92 8.03 -16.44 6.14
C ASP A 92 8.85 -17.53 5.45
N LEU A 93 10.12 -17.26 5.14
CA LEU A 93 10.98 -18.17 4.37
C LEU A 93 11.70 -19.21 5.24
N TYR A 94 12.17 -18.87 6.44
CA TYR A 94 13.18 -19.64 7.14
C TYR A 94 12.87 -19.94 8.60
N TYR A 95 11.79 -19.40 9.17
CA TYR A 95 11.43 -19.68 10.55
C TYR A 95 11.17 -21.17 10.78
N ASN A 96 11.65 -21.72 11.89
CA ASN A 96 11.40 -23.11 12.24
C ASN A 96 11.42 -23.29 13.75
N ASP A 97 10.26 -23.69 14.31
CA ASP A 97 10.14 -24.12 15.70
C ASP A 97 9.32 -25.41 15.81
N ARG A 98 8.82 -25.72 17.01
CA ARG A 98 8.04 -26.95 17.23
C ARG A 98 6.70 -26.96 16.51
N SER A 99 6.10 -25.82 16.31
CA SER A 99 4.73 -25.64 15.79
C SER A 99 4.66 -25.03 14.40
N THR A 100 5.73 -24.38 13.94
CA THR A 100 5.70 -23.51 12.75
C THR A 100 6.94 -23.70 11.89
N ILE A 101 6.78 -23.70 10.58
CA ILE A 101 7.87 -23.79 9.61
C ILE A 101 7.66 -22.83 8.46
N GLY A 102 8.69 -22.06 8.10
CA GLY A 102 8.74 -21.20 6.92
C GLY A 102 8.89 -22.02 5.63
N ASN A 103 8.75 -21.34 4.50
CA ASN A 103 8.82 -21.98 3.18
C ASN A 103 9.69 -21.15 2.22
N PRO A 104 10.89 -21.63 1.84
CA PRO A 104 11.78 -20.91 0.91
C PRO A 104 11.23 -20.74 -0.50
N ASN A 105 10.18 -21.48 -0.88
CA ASN A 105 9.59 -21.46 -2.22
C ASN A 105 8.41 -20.50 -2.36
N LEU A 106 8.17 -19.63 -1.36
CA LEU A 106 7.11 -18.63 -1.42
C LEU A 106 7.31 -17.66 -2.56
N LYS A 107 6.19 -17.32 -3.21
CA LYS A 107 6.12 -16.23 -4.18
C LYS A 107 5.81 -14.91 -3.46
N PRO A 108 6.24 -13.77 -4.00
CA PRO A 108 5.77 -12.48 -3.51
C PRO A 108 4.24 -12.36 -3.57
N GLU A 109 3.67 -11.67 -2.60
CA GLU A 109 2.28 -11.24 -2.69
C GLU A 109 2.18 -10.09 -3.69
N GLU A 110 1.09 -10.06 -4.43
CA GLU A 110 0.78 -9.00 -5.39
C GLU A 110 -0.61 -8.46 -5.11
N ALA A 111 -0.80 -7.15 -5.19
CA ALA A 111 -2.11 -6.55 -5.06
C ALA A 111 -2.29 -5.41 -6.07
N PHE A 112 -3.48 -5.36 -6.67
CA PHE A 112 -3.96 -4.21 -7.42
C PHE A 112 -4.94 -3.44 -6.56
N ALA A 113 -4.60 -2.18 -6.27
CA ALA A 113 -5.41 -1.29 -5.46
C ALA A 113 -6.03 -0.19 -6.32
N GLN A 114 -7.27 0.17 -6.01
CA GLN A 114 -8.06 1.19 -6.66
C GLN A 114 -8.79 2.00 -5.59
N GLU A 115 -8.77 3.31 -5.73
CA GLU A 115 -9.47 4.22 -4.83
C GLU A 115 -10.10 5.36 -5.64
N ILE A 116 -11.28 5.78 -5.24
CA ILE A 116 -11.90 7.03 -5.66
C ILE A 116 -12.39 7.77 -4.43
N GLY A 117 -12.12 9.07 -4.39
CA GLY A 117 -12.48 9.88 -3.24
C GLY A 117 -12.82 11.32 -3.60
N LEU A 118 -13.39 11.97 -2.61
CA LEU A 118 -13.73 13.39 -2.63
C LEU A 118 -13.07 14.07 -1.44
N LYS A 119 -12.43 15.21 -1.70
CA LYS A 119 -11.86 16.07 -0.68
C LYS A 119 -12.56 17.42 -0.69
N TYR A 120 -13.12 17.80 0.45
CA TYR A 120 -13.71 19.10 0.71
C TYR A 120 -12.84 19.92 1.65
N ASN A 121 -12.60 21.18 1.33
CA ASN A 121 -11.86 22.11 2.19
C ASN A 121 -12.48 23.50 2.15
N SER A 122 -13.02 23.95 3.30
CA SER A 122 -13.65 25.27 3.46
C SER A 122 -12.85 26.20 4.39
N GLY A 123 -11.62 25.88 4.73
CA GLY A 123 -10.82 26.57 5.74
C GLY A 123 -11.13 26.15 7.17
N LYS A 124 -12.41 25.98 7.54
CA LYS A 124 -12.83 25.43 8.85
C LYS A 124 -12.96 23.92 8.83
N PHE A 125 -13.51 23.38 7.74
CA PHE A 125 -13.68 21.94 7.55
C PHE A 125 -12.68 21.42 6.51
N THR A 126 -12.03 20.31 6.81
CA THR A 126 -11.34 19.46 5.85
C THR A 126 -11.96 18.09 5.95
N THR A 127 -12.67 17.64 4.91
CA THR A 127 -13.33 16.33 4.88
C THR A 127 -12.80 15.54 3.69
N THR A 128 -12.46 14.28 3.92
CA THR A 128 -12.10 13.32 2.88
C THR A 128 -13.03 12.12 2.99
N ILE A 129 -13.62 11.73 1.88
CA ILE A 129 -14.45 10.53 1.74
C ILE A 129 -13.81 9.71 0.63
N ALA A 130 -13.59 8.42 0.86
CA ALA A 130 -13.05 7.51 -0.14
C ALA A 130 -13.74 6.17 -0.11
N ILE A 131 -13.82 5.52 -1.26
CA ILE A 131 -14.11 4.10 -1.40
C ILE A 131 -12.92 3.46 -2.10
N PHE A 132 -12.57 2.26 -1.67
CA PHE A 132 -11.44 1.55 -2.23
C PHE A 132 -11.74 0.06 -2.43
N ASN A 133 -11.01 -0.52 -3.36
CA ASN A 133 -10.94 -1.95 -3.60
C ASN A 133 -9.48 -2.37 -3.76
N ARG A 134 -9.11 -3.48 -3.14
CA ARG A 134 -7.80 -4.09 -3.25
C ARG A 134 -7.95 -5.58 -3.52
N ASP A 135 -7.55 -6.01 -4.72
CA ASP A 135 -7.49 -7.41 -5.10
C ASP A 135 -6.06 -7.92 -4.88
N ALA A 136 -5.87 -8.76 -3.88
CA ALA A 136 -4.58 -9.36 -3.54
C ALA A 136 -4.51 -10.83 -3.94
N SER A 137 -3.35 -11.27 -4.38
CA SER A 137 -3.05 -12.65 -4.75
C SER A 137 -1.75 -13.14 -4.12
N ASN A 138 -1.60 -14.46 -4.00
CA ASN A 138 -0.45 -15.11 -3.36
C ASN A 138 -0.21 -14.64 -1.91
N LEU A 139 -1.25 -14.23 -1.18
CA LEU A 139 -1.13 -13.85 0.22
C LEU A 139 -0.43 -14.94 1.01
N ILE A 140 0.50 -14.56 1.85
CA ILE A 140 1.28 -15.49 2.67
C ILE A 140 0.64 -15.58 4.05
N ASP A 141 0.27 -16.80 4.42
CA ASP A 141 -0.22 -17.11 5.74
C ASP A 141 0.34 -18.46 6.20
N PHE A 142 0.28 -18.71 7.51
CA PHE A 142 0.69 -19.96 8.10
C PHE A 142 -0.51 -20.88 8.26
N ILE A 143 -0.65 -21.83 7.34
CA ILE A 143 -1.73 -22.80 7.35
C ILE A 143 -1.27 -24.13 7.91
N ARG A 144 -2.20 -24.84 8.54
CA ARG A 144 -1.98 -26.16 9.14
C ARG A 144 -2.74 -27.20 8.34
N PRO A 145 -2.05 -28.09 7.60
CA PRO A 145 -2.71 -29.07 6.75
C PRO A 145 -3.57 -30.06 7.54
N ASP A 146 -3.11 -30.45 8.73
CA ASP A 146 -3.84 -31.34 9.65
C ASP A 146 -3.45 -31.03 11.10
N ILE A 147 -4.21 -31.58 12.07
CA ILE A 147 -4.08 -31.26 13.50
C ILE A 147 -2.71 -31.68 14.09
N THR A 148 -2.00 -32.58 13.45
CA THR A 148 -0.70 -33.09 13.90
C THR A 148 0.48 -32.42 13.23
N SER A 149 0.27 -31.76 12.11
CA SER A 149 1.29 -31.06 11.33
C SER A 149 1.66 -29.72 11.92
N LYS A 150 2.83 -29.18 11.52
CA LYS A 150 3.20 -27.79 11.79
C LYS A 150 2.39 -26.84 10.92
N TYR A 151 2.26 -25.60 11.36
CA TYR A 151 1.85 -24.50 10.52
C TYR A 151 2.95 -24.22 9.49
N VAL A 152 2.60 -24.18 8.21
CA VAL A 152 3.53 -23.99 7.09
C VAL A 152 3.22 -22.67 6.39
N ALA A 153 4.24 -21.83 6.19
CA ALA A 153 4.08 -20.62 5.39
C ALA A 153 3.72 -20.99 3.97
N THR A 154 2.59 -20.50 3.48
CA THR A 154 1.99 -20.91 2.20
C THR A 154 1.39 -19.69 1.51
N ASN A 155 1.56 -19.60 0.19
CA ASN A 155 0.77 -18.66 -0.59
C ASN A 155 -0.66 -19.20 -0.68
N ILE A 156 -1.56 -18.52 -0.02
CA ILE A 156 -2.99 -18.85 -0.03
C ILE A 156 -3.72 -18.05 -1.11
N ALA A 157 -5.02 -18.28 -1.19
CA ALA A 157 -5.96 -17.75 -2.16
C ALA A 157 -5.83 -16.25 -2.48
N LYS A 158 -6.68 -15.79 -3.35
CA LYS A 158 -6.91 -14.37 -3.61
C LYS A 158 -7.82 -13.81 -2.53
N VAL A 159 -7.55 -12.59 -2.09
CA VAL A 159 -8.42 -11.85 -1.16
C VAL A 159 -8.77 -10.51 -1.79
N ARG A 160 -10.05 -10.20 -1.77
CA ARG A 160 -10.57 -8.87 -2.11
C ARG A 160 -10.88 -8.14 -0.82
N THR A 161 -10.29 -6.98 -0.65
CA THR A 161 -10.59 -6.04 0.44
C THR A 161 -11.32 -4.84 -0.15
N GLN A 162 -12.51 -4.54 0.34
CA GLN A 162 -13.29 -3.35 -0.05
C GLN A 162 -13.58 -2.52 1.18
N GLY A 163 -13.67 -1.22 1.00
CA GLY A 163 -13.94 -0.37 2.13
C GLY A 163 -14.35 1.04 1.80
N PHE A 164 -14.75 1.72 2.85
CA PHE A 164 -15.13 3.11 2.86
C PHE A 164 -14.42 3.84 4.00
N GLU A 165 -13.90 5.01 3.70
CA GLU A 165 -13.24 5.87 4.67
C GLU A 165 -13.87 7.26 4.70
N LEU A 166 -14.08 7.79 5.91
CA LEU A 166 -14.49 9.16 6.18
C LEU A 166 -13.55 9.76 7.22
N ASN A 167 -12.91 10.86 6.85
CA ASN A 167 -12.09 11.65 7.77
C ASN A 167 -12.57 13.10 7.71
N THR A 168 -12.81 13.72 8.86
CA THR A 168 -13.23 15.11 8.97
C THR A 168 -12.49 15.81 10.10
N ASP A 169 -11.92 16.97 9.80
CA ASP A 169 -11.36 17.91 10.76
C ASP A 169 -12.20 19.16 10.78
N TYR A 170 -12.54 19.61 11.97
CA TYR A 170 -13.17 20.91 12.22
C TYR A 170 -12.25 21.80 13.02
N ARG A 171 -11.91 22.97 12.46
CA ARG A 171 -11.04 23.97 13.08
C ARG A 171 -11.85 25.17 13.54
N PHE A 172 -11.67 25.58 14.78
CA PHE A 172 -12.35 26.70 15.38
C PHE A 172 -11.46 27.44 16.39
N LYS A 173 -11.85 28.64 16.76
CA LYS A 173 -11.20 29.39 17.83
C LYS A 173 -12.04 29.36 19.09
N LEU A 174 -11.39 29.07 20.21
CA LEU A 174 -11.95 29.25 21.54
C LEU A 174 -11.12 30.35 22.22
N LYS A 175 -11.69 31.57 22.30
CA LYS A 175 -10.96 32.79 22.67
C LYS A 175 -9.73 32.97 21.74
N GLU A 176 -8.53 33.07 22.30
CA GLU A 176 -7.26 33.25 21.60
C GLU A 176 -6.67 31.94 21.04
N PHE A 177 -7.21 30.76 21.41
CA PHE A 177 -6.65 29.46 21.12
C PHE A 177 -7.30 28.84 19.89
N ASN A 178 -6.47 28.39 18.93
CA ASN A 178 -6.91 27.56 17.82
C ASN A 178 -7.16 26.13 18.32
N GLN A 179 -8.33 25.60 18.02
CA GLN A 179 -8.76 24.26 18.37
C GLN A 179 -9.06 23.46 17.10
N MET A 180 -8.89 22.15 17.17
CA MET A 180 -9.27 21.21 16.14
C MET A 180 -9.92 19.99 16.76
N VAL A 181 -11.02 19.55 16.16
CA VAL A 181 -11.67 18.27 16.48
C VAL A 181 -11.63 17.43 15.22
N SER A 182 -11.16 16.21 15.36
CA SER A 182 -11.06 15.24 14.26
C SER A 182 -12.01 14.06 14.51
N PHE A 183 -12.66 13.63 13.44
CA PHE A 183 -13.47 12.41 13.40
C PHE A 183 -13.02 11.55 12.24
N GLY A 184 -12.82 10.24 12.48
CA GLY A 184 -12.50 9.24 11.49
C GLY A 184 -13.43 8.04 11.62
N TYR A 185 -13.89 7.52 10.48
CA TYR A 185 -14.65 6.30 10.39
C TYR A 185 -14.15 5.47 9.21
N ASN A 186 -13.86 4.19 9.46
CA ASN A 186 -13.43 3.24 8.46
C ASN A 186 -14.33 2.00 8.52
N PHE A 187 -14.80 1.57 7.38
CA PHE A 187 -15.45 0.27 7.18
C PHE A 187 -14.62 -0.56 6.20
N LEU A 188 -14.42 -1.83 6.51
CA LEU A 188 -13.62 -2.73 5.71
C LEU A 188 -14.26 -4.12 5.71
N GLU A 189 -14.30 -4.75 4.55
CA GLU A 189 -14.79 -6.10 4.32
C GLU A 189 -13.78 -6.87 3.47
N ASP A 190 -13.48 -8.09 3.88
CA ASP A 190 -12.57 -9.00 3.17
C ASP A 190 -13.32 -10.24 2.66
N ASP A 191 -13.16 -10.52 1.37
CA ASP A 191 -13.67 -11.72 0.71
C ASP A 191 -12.53 -12.60 0.23
N ILE A 192 -12.53 -13.87 0.63
CA ILE A 192 -11.60 -14.87 0.11
C ILE A 192 -12.17 -15.40 -1.22
N LEU A 193 -11.44 -15.16 -2.31
CA LEU A 193 -11.80 -15.60 -3.65
C LEU A 193 -11.08 -16.93 -3.96
N ASN A 194 -11.86 -18.01 -4.06
CA ASN A 194 -11.36 -19.35 -4.42
C ASN A 194 -11.15 -19.51 -5.92
#